data_0fa803e2ddd131484ad41fd71406f1b6
#
_entry.id   0fa803e2ddd131484ad41fd71406f1b6
#
_cell.length_a   1.000
_cell.length_b   1.000
_cell.length_c   1.000
_cell.angle_alpha   90.00
_cell.angle_beta   90.00
_cell.angle_gamma   90.00
#
_symmetry.space_group_name_H-M   'P 1'
#
loop_
_entity.id
_entity.type
_entity.pdbx_description
1 polymer ?
#
loop_
_entity_poly.entity_id
_entity_poly.type
_entity_poly.pdbx_seq_one_letter_code
_entity_poly.pdbx_strand_id
1 'polypeptide(L)'
;MATPPHLSVQLHSVREPLAADLPATLERLAGIGFATVELFGFVDLADAYRAALAASGLRAPSAHARLLGPQGDVTVDEILDVAASLGVQTVIDPFVDPTRWSTADDVARIADEFNALIDSAAARGLVLGYHNHAFEFENRIDGRAAFEHLANLLDPRMVLELDTYWAAVGGDNPVDVLGRLGDQVRFLHVKDGPISADIQEQVPAGEGAMDVSAILAAAPQALPVLEFDAYAGDIFAGLESAHRYVSGLRA
;
A
#
# COMPACT_ATOMS: atom_id res chain seq x y z
N MET A 1 11.32 23.60 7.74
CA MET A 1 11.68 22.36 7.06
C MET A 1 10.54 21.39 7.29
N ALA A 2 9.94 20.84 6.23
CA ALA A 2 8.94 19.79 6.41
C ALA A 2 9.65 18.57 7.03
N THR A 3 9.06 18.01 8.08
CA THR A 3 9.52 16.70 8.61
C THR A 3 9.44 15.70 7.46
N PRO A 4 10.50 14.93 7.17
CA PRO A 4 10.41 13.91 6.13
C PRO A 4 9.24 12.98 6.45
N PRO A 5 8.49 12.52 5.46
CA PRO A 5 7.40 11.60 5.70
C PRO A 5 7.93 10.40 6.47
N HIS A 6 7.24 10.05 7.55
CA HIS A 6 7.62 8.91 8.38
C HIS A 6 7.52 7.63 7.54
N LEU A 7 8.48 6.72 7.71
CA LEU A 7 8.44 5.40 7.10
C LEU A 7 7.33 4.57 7.74
N SER A 8 6.53 3.92 6.92
CA SER A 8 5.45 3.02 7.33
C SER A 8 5.80 1.56 7.04
N VAL A 9 5.04 0.65 7.58
CA VAL A 9 5.09 -0.78 7.26
C VAL A 9 3.68 -1.33 7.06
N GLN A 10 3.48 -2.09 5.98
CA GLN A 10 2.24 -2.83 5.74
C GLN A 10 2.18 -4.05 6.66
N LEU A 11 1.11 -4.11 7.48
CA LEU A 11 0.96 -5.16 8.49
C LEU A 11 0.71 -6.56 7.91
N HIS A 12 0.36 -6.66 6.63
CA HIS A 12 0.32 -7.95 5.94
C HIS A 12 1.66 -8.69 6.00
N SER A 13 2.78 -7.96 5.99
CA SER A 13 4.13 -8.54 6.14
C SER A 13 4.29 -9.34 7.42
N VAL A 14 3.63 -8.93 8.47
CA VAL A 14 3.68 -9.54 9.82
C VAL A 14 2.37 -10.21 10.20
N ARG A 15 1.57 -10.64 9.23
CA ARG A 15 0.22 -11.21 9.47
C ARG A 15 0.22 -12.42 10.41
N GLU A 16 1.25 -13.26 10.37
CA GLU A 16 1.35 -14.42 11.26
C GLU A 16 1.65 -14.02 12.72
N PRO A 17 2.70 -13.21 13.02
CA PRO A 17 2.89 -12.64 14.35
C PRO A 17 1.69 -11.80 14.81
N LEU A 18 1.07 -11.04 13.91
CA LEU A 18 -0.09 -10.21 14.23
C LEU A 18 -1.29 -11.06 14.69
N ALA A 19 -1.55 -12.17 14.01
CA ALA A 19 -2.62 -13.10 14.40
C ALA A 19 -2.32 -13.82 15.73
N ALA A 20 -1.05 -14.02 16.07
CA ALA A 20 -0.63 -14.63 17.32
C ALA A 20 -0.70 -13.65 18.51
N ASP A 21 -0.20 -12.43 18.35
CA ASP A 21 -0.18 -11.39 19.38
C ASP A 21 -0.06 -9.99 18.73
N LEU A 22 -1.21 -9.37 18.48
CA LEU A 22 -1.29 -8.05 17.85
C LEU A 22 -0.57 -6.96 18.68
N PRO A 23 -0.79 -6.81 20.00
CA PRO A 23 -0.08 -5.84 20.81
C PRO A 23 1.44 -5.99 20.77
N ALA A 24 1.97 -7.20 20.99
CA ALA A 24 3.41 -7.45 20.99
C ALA A 24 4.03 -7.21 19.60
N THR A 25 3.29 -7.51 18.53
CA THR A 25 3.73 -7.25 17.15
C THR A 25 3.89 -5.75 16.91
N LEU A 26 2.90 -4.93 17.27
CA LEU A 26 2.98 -3.47 17.10
C LEU A 26 4.08 -2.86 17.98
N GLU A 27 4.24 -3.32 19.23
CA GLU A 27 5.33 -2.89 20.10
C GLU A 27 6.71 -3.20 19.47
N ARG A 28 6.87 -4.39 18.87
CA ARG A 28 8.11 -4.76 18.20
C ARG A 28 8.40 -3.87 16.98
N LEU A 29 7.38 -3.54 16.16
CA LEU A 29 7.53 -2.61 15.04
C LEU A 29 7.92 -1.21 15.52
N ALA A 30 7.29 -0.70 16.58
CA ALA A 30 7.69 0.56 17.21
C ALA A 30 9.14 0.52 17.70
N GLY A 31 9.58 -0.61 18.28
CA GLY A 31 10.95 -0.85 18.72
C GLY A 31 11.99 -0.84 17.58
N ILE A 32 11.62 -1.25 16.36
CA ILE A 32 12.46 -1.13 15.16
C ILE A 32 12.63 0.35 14.76
N GLY A 33 11.67 1.20 15.06
CA GLY A 33 11.72 2.63 14.75
C GLY A 33 10.62 3.10 13.81
N PHE A 34 9.65 2.25 13.44
CA PHE A 34 8.50 2.70 12.70
C PHE A 34 7.67 3.68 13.53
N ALA A 35 7.19 4.74 12.90
CA ALA A 35 6.26 5.70 13.50
C ALA A 35 4.82 5.48 13.01
N THR A 36 4.68 4.82 11.88
CA THR A 36 3.39 4.54 11.24
C THR A 36 3.32 3.12 10.73
N VAL A 37 2.11 2.61 10.65
CA VAL A 37 1.76 1.31 10.06
C VAL A 37 0.63 1.50 9.07
N GLU A 38 0.56 0.61 8.10
CA GLU A 38 -0.62 0.46 7.24
C GLU A 38 -1.38 -0.77 7.70
N LEU A 39 -2.67 -0.57 8.04
CA LEU A 39 -3.48 -1.62 8.64
C LEU A 39 -3.88 -2.69 7.63
N PHE A 40 -3.98 -3.91 8.12
CA PHE A 40 -4.47 -5.07 7.40
C PHE A 40 -5.46 -5.85 8.28
N GLY A 41 -6.58 -6.32 7.71
CA GLY A 41 -7.56 -7.15 8.42
C GLY A 41 -8.16 -6.47 9.66
N PHE A 42 -8.41 -5.16 9.58
CA PHE A 42 -8.69 -4.33 10.77
C PHE A 42 -10.17 -4.27 11.16
N VAL A 43 -11.10 -4.64 10.27
CA VAL A 43 -12.53 -4.38 10.50
C VAL A 43 -13.04 -5.16 11.71
N ASP A 44 -12.80 -6.46 11.76
CA ASP A 44 -13.23 -7.31 12.87
C ASP A 44 -12.37 -7.14 14.15
N LEU A 45 -11.24 -6.45 14.05
CA LEU A 45 -10.26 -6.27 15.11
C LEU A 45 -10.15 -4.82 15.59
N ALA A 46 -11.14 -3.97 15.29
CA ALA A 46 -11.08 -2.52 15.51
C ALA A 46 -10.69 -2.13 16.95
N ASP A 47 -11.29 -2.75 17.96
CA ASP A 47 -10.98 -2.45 19.36
C ASP A 47 -9.58 -2.90 19.76
N ALA A 48 -9.14 -4.06 19.26
CA ALA A 48 -7.78 -4.55 19.50
C ALA A 48 -6.73 -3.63 18.86
N TYR A 49 -6.95 -3.20 17.61
CA TYR A 49 -6.10 -2.22 16.94
C TYR A 49 -6.05 -0.88 17.67
N ARG A 50 -7.21 -0.36 18.08
CA ARG A 50 -7.27 0.90 18.82
C ARG A 50 -6.43 0.86 20.10
N ALA A 51 -6.55 -0.22 20.87
CA ALA A 51 -5.79 -0.40 22.10
C ALA A 51 -4.28 -0.55 21.83
N ALA A 52 -3.91 -1.36 20.84
CA ALA A 52 -2.50 -1.64 20.54
C ALA A 52 -1.78 -0.43 19.89
N LEU A 53 -2.44 0.33 19.02
CA LEU A 53 -1.91 1.58 18.46
C LEU A 53 -1.67 2.62 19.57
N ALA A 54 -2.63 2.76 20.49
CA ALA A 54 -2.49 3.67 21.64
C ALA A 54 -1.32 3.26 22.55
N ALA A 55 -1.12 1.97 22.80
CA ALA A 55 -0.06 1.45 23.65
C ALA A 55 1.33 1.57 22.99
N SER A 56 1.46 1.26 21.71
CA SER A 56 2.72 1.32 20.96
C SER A 56 3.13 2.73 20.54
N GLY A 57 2.19 3.69 20.52
CA GLY A 57 2.40 5.04 19.99
C GLY A 57 2.46 5.11 18.46
N LEU A 58 2.20 4.01 17.76
CA LEU A 58 2.11 3.97 16.31
C LEU A 58 0.83 4.66 15.82
N ARG A 59 0.90 5.26 14.63
CA ARG A 59 -0.25 5.83 13.92
C ARG A 59 -0.53 5.01 12.66
N ALA A 60 -1.76 5.04 12.20
CA ALA A 60 -2.18 4.33 10.99
C ALA A 60 -2.74 5.34 9.96
N PRO A 61 -1.89 5.99 9.13
CA PRO A 61 -2.36 6.93 8.12
C PRO A 61 -3.13 6.25 7.00
N SER A 62 -2.84 4.99 6.73
CA SER A 62 -3.49 4.18 5.67
C SER A 62 -3.89 2.80 6.16
N ALA A 63 -4.81 2.19 5.41
CA ALA A 63 -5.29 0.84 5.67
C ALA A 63 -5.70 0.17 4.36
N HIS A 64 -5.37 -1.11 4.20
CA HIS A 64 -5.86 -1.93 3.11
C HIS A 64 -7.20 -2.57 3.46
N ALA A 65 -8.19 -2.33 2.61
CA ALA A 65 -9.48 -3.02 2.64
C ALA A 65 -10.05 -3.12 1.22
N ARG A 66 -10.65 -4.24 0.89
CA ARG A 66 -11.34 -4.38 -0.39
C ARG A 66 -12.60 -3.52 -0.39
N LEU A 67 -12.69 -2.63 -1.37
CA LEU A 67 -13.85 -1.75 -1.57
C LEU A 67 -14.72 -2.25 -2.72
N LEU A 68 -14.11 -2.91 -3.70
CA LEU A 68 -14.79 -3.51 -4.84
C LEU A 68 -14.81 -5.03 -4.77
N GLY A 69 -15.92 -5.61 -5.22
CA GLY A 69 -16.11 -7.07 -5.24
C GLY A 69 -16.69 -7.64 -3.93
N PRO A 70 -16.76 -8.97 -3.82
CA PRO A 70 -17.37 -9.62 -2.66
C PRO A 70 -16.50 -9.41 -1.40
N GLN A 71 -17.15 -8.96 -0.33
CA GLN A 71 -16.51 -8.64 0.96
C GLN A 71 -17.10 -9.47 2.12
N GLY A 72 -17.69 -10.61 1.81
CA GLY A 72 -18.45 -11.38 2.78
C GLY A 72 -19.70 -10.61 3.22
N ASP A 73 -19.93 -10.56 4.53
CA ASP A 73 -21.08 -9.85 5.12
C ASP A 73 -20.77 -8.38 5.48
N VAL A 74 -19.52 -7.91 5.25
CA VAL A 74 -19.10 -6.54 5.59
C VAL A 74 -19.39 -5.59 4.44
N THR A 75 -20.03 -4.47 4.73
CA THR A 75 -20.34 -3.41 3.75
C THR A 75 -19.19 -2.41 3.64
N VAL A 76 -19.10 -1.69 2.50
CA VAL A 76 -18.12 -0.60 2.32
C VAL A 76 -18.32 0.48 3.39
N ASP A 77 -19.56 0.84 3.71
CA ASP A 77 -19.85 1.83 4.76
C ASP A 77 -19.30 1.42 6.13
N GLU A 78 -19.43 0.15 6.51
CA GLU A 78 -18.84 -0.38 7.75
C GLU A 78 -17.31 -0.32 7.73
N ILE A 79 -16.67 -0.66 6.60
CA ILE A 79 -15.21 -0.54 6.44
C ILE A 79 -14.78 0.91 6.66
N LEU A 80 -15.46 1.86 6.03
CA LEU A 80 -15.14 3.29 6.13
C LEU A 80 -15.38 3.82 7.54
N ASP A 81 -16.48 3.42 8.20
CA ASP A 81 -16.78 3.83 9.58
C ASP A 81 -15.72 3.31 10.56
N VAL A 82 -15.30 2.05 10.42
CA VAL A 82 -14.23 1.47 11.25
C VAL A 82 -12.90 2.17 10.99
N ALA A 83 -12.52 2.38 9.73
CA ALA A 83 -11.28 3.08 9.37
C ALA A 83 -11.22 4.49 9.99
N ALA A 84 -12.30 5.28 9.85
CA ALA A 84 -12.40 6.60 10.45
C ALA A 84 -12.28 6.55 11.99
N SER A 85 -12.91 5.55 12.63
CA SER A 85 -12.84 5.36 14.10
C SER A 85 -11.45 5.03 14.62
N LEU A 86 -10.58 4.46 13.77
CA LEU A 86 -9.18 4.15 14.07
C LEU A 86 -8.22 5.31 13.75
N GLY A 87 -8.72 6.42 13.19
CA GLY A 87 -7.92 7.56 12.80
C GLY A 87 -7.17 7.39 11.48
N VAL A 88 -7.56 6.39 10.69
CA VAL A 88 -7.08 6.20 9.31
C VAL A 88 -7.51 7.41 8.48
N GLN A 89 -6.65 7.83 7.55
CA GLN A 89 -6.91 8.94 6.65
C GLN A 89 -7.18 8.46 5.22
N THR A 90 -6.56 7.34 4.83
CA THR A 90 -6.70 6.79 3.49
C THR A 90 -7.03 5.30 3.55
N VAL A 91 -8.13 4.89 2.91
CA VAL A 91 -8.47 3.48 2.71
C VAL A 91 -8.11 3.10 1.29
N ILE A 92 -7.23 2.12 1.14
CA ILE A 92 -6.66 1.69 -0.13
C ILE A 92 -7.23 0.31 -0.47
N ASP A 93 -7.86 0.19 -1.65
CA ASP A 93 -8.25 -1.13 -2.15
C ASP A 93 -7.00 -1.82 -2.71
N PRO A 94 -6.59 -2.96 -2.14
CA PRO A 94 -5.37 -3.64 -2.58
C PRO A 94 -5.58 -4.54 -3.79
N PHE A 95 -6.81 -4.78 -4.25
CA PHE A 95 -7.01 -5.83 -5.24
C PHE A 95 -8.37 -5.78 -5.94
N VAL A 96 -8.35 -5.64 -7.25
CA VAL A 96 -9.49 -5.89 -8.13
C VAL A 96 -9.19 -7.11 -9.00
N ASP A 97 -10.17 -8.00 -9.18
CA ASP A 97 -10.01 -9.27 -9.90
C ASP A 97 -9.26 -9.08 -11.24
N PRO A 98 -8.18 -9.86 -11.51
CA PRO A 98 -7.36 -9.72 -12.71
C PRO A 98 -8.13 -9.84 -14.03
N THR A 99 -9.26 -10.53 -14.04
CA THR A 99 -10.11 -10.68 -15.24
C THR A 99 -10.77 -9.37 -15.68
N ARG A 100 -10.78 -8.36 -14.83
CA ARG A 100 -11.40 -7.05 -15.06
C ARG A 100 -10.46 -6.02 -15.68
N TRP A 101 -9.23 -6.40 -16.07
CA TRP A 101 -8.21 -5.47 -16.55
C TRP A 101 -7.90 -5.58 -18.05
N SER A 102 -8.67 -6.39 -18.78
CA SER A 102 -8.30 -6.79 -20.15
C SER A 102 -8.63 -5.74 -21.21
N THR A 103 -9.62 -4.87 -20.98
CA THR A 103 -10.08 -3.86 -21.96
C THR A 103 -10.25 -2.50 -21.34
N ALA A 104 -10.26 -1.45 -22.18
CA ALA A 104 -10.55 -0.08 -21.72
C ALA A 104 -11.92 0.03 -21.04
N ASP A 105 -12.94 -0.67 -21.56
CA ASP A 105 -14.27 -0.69 -20.96
C ASP A 105 -14.30 -1.39 -19.59
N ASP A 106 -13.47 -2.43 -19.40
CA ASP A 106 -13.34 -3.08 -18.10
C ASP A 106 -12.75 -2.13 -17.06
N VAL A 107 -11.66 -1.45 -17.43
CA VAL A 107 -10.98 -0.48 -16.55
C VAL A 107 -11.88 0.73 -16.28
N ALA A 108 -12.66 1.20 -17.27
CA ALA A 108 -13.62 2.28 -17.07
C ALA A 108 -14.69 1.90 -16.04
N ARG A 109 -15.19 0.66 -16.06
CA ARG A 109 -16.13 0.17 -15.04
C ARG A 109 -15.52 0.14 -13.64
N ILE A 110 -14.23 -0.25 -13.50
CA ILE A 110 -13.52 -0.18 -12.22
C ILE A 110 -13.47 1.27 -11.72
N ALA A 111 -13.10 2.22 -12.60
CA ALA A 111 -13.04 3.63 -12.24
C ALA A 111 -14.42 4.16 -11.81
N ASP A 112 -15.50 3.84 -12.54
CA ASP A 112 -16.85 4.27 -12.21
C ASP A 112 -17.29 3.75 -10.83
N GLU A 113 -16.97 2.48 -10.51
CA GLU A 113 -17.28 1.90 -9.21
C GLU A 113 -16.54 2.61 -8.07
N PHE A 114 -15.23 2.90 -8.22
CA PHE A 114 -14.48 3.67 -7.23
C PHE A 114 -15.00 5.09 -7.10
N ASN A 115 -15.23 5.78 -8.22
CA ASN A 115 -15.71 7.16 -8.24
C ASN A 115 -17.06 7.30 -7.53
N ALA A 116 -17.91 6.27 -7.58
CA ALA A 116 -19.19 6.26 -6.88
C ALA A 116 -19.06 6.22 -5.33
N LEU A 117 -17.90 5.80 -4.79
CA LEU A 117 -17.64 5.70 -3.35
C LEU A 117 -17.03 6.99 -2.76
N ILE A 118 -16.52 7.89 -3.58
CA ILE A 118 -15.71 9.04 -3.16
C ILE A 118 -16.46 9.95 -2.19
N ASP A 119 -17.73 10.26 -2.46
CA ASP A 119 -18.50 11.17 -1.60
C ASP A 119 -18.84 10.52 -0.24
N SER A 120 -19.07 9.20 -0.21
CA SER A 120 -19.29 8.46 1.04
C SER A 120 -18.00 8.46 1.91
N ALA A 121 -16.83 8.26 1.31
CA ALA A 121 -15.55 8.35 2.01
C ALA A 121 -15.27 9.78 2.51
N ALA A 122 -15.46 10.78 1.64
CA ALA A 122 -15.23 12.18 1.98
C ALA A 122 -16.14 12.68 3.12
N ALA A 123 -17.39 12.20 3.21
CA ALA A 123 -18.31 12.50 4.31
C ALA A 123 -17.78 12.03 5.69
N ARG A 124 -16.85 11.04 5.69
CA ARG A 124 -16.17 10.52 6.88
C ARG A 124 -14.78 11.09 7.09
N GLY A 125 -14.36 12.05 6.25
CA GLY A 125 -13.02 12.63 6.25
C GLY A 125 -11.93 11.69 5.71
N LEU A 126 -12.32 10.66 4.94
CA LEU A 126 -11.42 9.69 4.35
C LEU A 126 -11.12 10.00 2.89
N VAL A 127 -9.95 9.60 2.45
CA VAL A 127 -9.53 9.52 1.04
C VAL A 127 -9.54 8.05 0.63
N LEU A 128 -9.90 7.76 -0.63
CA LEU A 128 -9.77 6.42 -1.20
C LEU A 128 -8.50 6.31 -2.01
N GLY A 129 -7.93 5.13 -2.05
CA GLY A 129 -6.77 4.79 -2.86
C GLY A 129 -6.90 3.45 -3.56
N TYR A 130 -6.00 3.21 -4.50
CA TYR A 130 -5.84 1.91 -5.17
C TYR A 130 -4.37 1.52 -5.19
N HIS A 131 -4.10 0.24 -4.90
CA HIS A 131 -2.79 -0.39 -4.92
C HIS A 131 -2.72 -1.43 -6.04
N ASN A 132 -1.59 -1.48 -6.76
CA ASN A 132 -1.37 -2.39 -7.87
C ASN A 132 -0.61 -3.66 -7.50
N HIS A 133 -0.78 -4.66 -8.37
CA HIS A 133 0.09 -5.82 -8.53
C HIS A 133 0.73 -5.79 -9.93
N ALA A 134 1.31 -6.92 -10.38
CA ALA A 134 1.95 -7.01 -11.69
C ALA A 134 0.93 -6.99 -12.84
N PHE A 135 -0.24 -7.62 -12.65
CA PHE A 135 -1.21 -7.82 -13.74
C PHE A 135 -1.79 -6.52 -14.29
N GLU A 136 -1.88 -5.44 -13.53
CA GLU A 136 -2.31 -4.13 -14.01
C GLU A 136 -1.28 -3.48 -14.93
N PHE A 137 -0.02 -3.90 -14.80
CA PHE A 137 1.08 -3.51 -15.70
C PHE A 137 1.28 -4.47 -16.86
N GLU A 138 1.04 -5.77 -16.67
CA GLU A 138 1.07 -6.78 -17.75
C GLU A 138 -0.04 -6.52 -18.78
N ASN A 139 -1.22 -6.09 -18.33
CA ASN A 139 -2.32 -5.72 -19.20
C ASN A 139 -2.07 -4.34 -19.84
N ARG A 140 -2.15 -4.31 -21.19
CA ARG A 140 -1.90 -3.07 -21.95
C ARG A 140 -3.14 -2.62 -22.70
N ILE A 141 -3.47 -1.35 -22.54
CA ILE A 141 -4.55 -0.65 -23.25
C ILE A 141 -3.90 0.46 -24.07
N ASP A 142 -4.02 0.41 -25.39
CA ASP A 142 -3.40 1.36 -26.32
C ASP A 142 -1.89 1.57 -26.07
N GLY A 143 -1.19 0.49 -25.68
CA GLY A 143 0.25 0.47 -25.42
C GLY A 143 0.68 0.99 -24.05
N ARG A 144 -0.26 1.42 -23.19
CA ARG A 144 -0.01 1.83 -21.80
C ARG A 144 -0.48 0.77 -20.81
N ALA A 145 0.10 0.75 -19.62
CA ALA A 145 -0.38 -0.11 -18.56
C ALA A 145 -1.85 0.19 -18.21
N ALA A 146 -2.63 -0.85 -17.96
CA ALA A 146 -4.02 -0.69 -17.53
C ALA A 146 -4.14 0.10 -16.22
N PHE A 147 -3.13 0.02 -15.34
CA PHE A 147 -3.00 0.87 -14.16
C PHE A 147 -3.00 2.37 -14.48
N GLU A 148 -2.22 2.79 -15.47
CA GLU A 148 -2.18 4.21 -15.89
C GLU A 148 -3.48 4.63 -16.56
N HIS A 149 -4.14 3.70 -17.25
CA HIS A 149 -5.46 3.95 -17.83
C HIS A 149 -6.50 4.18 -16.73
N LEU A 150 -6.50 3.35 -15.68
CA LEU A 150 -7.32 3.56 -14.49
C LEU A 150 -7.04 4.93 -13.86
N ALA A 151 -5.77 5.25 -13.61
CA ALA A 151 -5.36 6.50 -12.98
C ALA A 151 -5.96 7.75 -13.65
N ASN A 152 -6.04 7.74 -14.99
CA ASN A 152 -6.62 8.85 -15.77
C ASN A 152 -8.16 8.96 -15.67
N LEU A 153 -8.85 7.90 -15.23
CA LEU A 153 -10.32 7.84 -15.15
C LEU A 153 -10.83 8.06 -13.71
N LEU A 154 -9.96 7.94 -12.72
CA LEU A 154 -10.32 8.15 -11.31
C LEU A 154 -10.63 9.62 -11.02
N ASP A 155 -11.56 9.85 -10.09
CA ASP A 155 -11.80 11.17 -9.50
C ASP A 155 -10.48 11.72 -8.93
N PRO A 156 -10.11 12.99 -9.16
CA PRO A 156 -8.85 13.56 -8.70
C PRO A 156 -8.68 13.59 -7.17
N ARG A 157 -9.72 13.31 -6.41
CA ARG A 157 -9.65 13.12 -4.94
C ARG A 157 -9.12 11.75 -4.53
N MET A 158 -9.11 10.79 -5.46
CA MET A 158 -8.56 9.46 -5.22
C MET A 158 -7.05 9.46 -5.41
N VAL A 159 -6.34 8.72 -4.59
CA VAL A 159 -4.88 8.62 -4.61
C VAL A 159 -4.43 7.23 -5.06
N LEU A 160 -3.16 7.13 -5.43
CA LEU A 160 -2.54 5.86 -5.79
C LEU A 160 -1.47 5.49 -4.75
N GLU A 161 -1.43 4.22 -4.43
CA GLU A 161 -0.31 3.56 -3.80
C GLU A 161 0.38 2.72 -4.86
N LEU A 162 1.56 3.15 -5.27
CA LEU A 162 2.33 2.40 -6.26
C LEU A 162 3.17 1.32 -5.57
N ASP A 163 2.86 0.07 -5.85
CA ASP A 163 3.80 -1.01 -5.60
C ASP A 163 4.87 -1.01 -6.69
N THR A 164 6.05 -0.56 -6.31
CA THR A 164 7.16 -0.34 -7.24
C THR A 164 7.80 -1.65 -7.70
N TYR A 165 7.78 -2.68 -6.84
CA TYR A 165 8.30 -4.00 -7.18
C TYR A 165 7.39 -4.72 -8.17
N TRP A 166 6.09 -4.73 -7.88
CA TRP A 166 5.12 -5.34 -8.78
C TRP A 166 4.97 -4.59 -10.10
N ALA A 167 5.16 -3.27 -10.14
CA ALA A 167 5.26 -2.52 -11.40
C ALA A 167 6.46 -2.98 -12.24
N ALA A 168 7.62 -3.21 -11.60
CA ALA A 168 8.81 -3.73 -12.27
C ALA A 168 8.61 -5.18 -12.76
N VAL A 169 8.01 -6.05 -11.95
CA VAL A 169 7.65 -7.43 -12.37
C VAL A 169 6.67 -7.41 -13.55
N GLY A 170 5.71 -6.49 -13.56
CA GLY A 170 4.78 -6.28 -14.67
C GLY A 170 5.39 -5.65 -15.92
N GLY A 171 6.70 -5.36 -15.90
CA GLY A 171 7.49 -4.94 -17.07
C GLY A 171 7.61 -3.42 -17.27
N ASP A 172 7.24 -2.59 -16.29
CA ASP A 172 7.44 -1.15 -16.35
C ASP A 172 8.58 -0.68 -15.42
N ASN A 173 9.23 0.41 -15.80
CA ASN A 173 10.18 1.07 -14.91
C ASN A 173 9.42 1.93 -13.89
N PRO A 174 9.52 1.66 -12.56
CA PRO A 174 8.77 2.40 -11.55
C PRO A 174 9.07 3.91 -11.54
N VAL A 175 10.30 4.32 -11.83
CA VAL A 175 10.69 5.75 -11.87
C VAL A 175 9.96 6.47 -13.02
N ASP A 176 9.85 5.82 -14.18
CA ASP A 176 9.12 6.37 -15.33
C ASP A 176 7.62 6.43 -15.04
N VAL A 177 7.05 5.40 -14.38
CA VAL A 177 5.65 5.37 -13.93
C VAL A 177 5.38 6.53 -12.97
N LEU A 178 6.23 6.73 -11.97
CA LEU A 178 6.13 7.85 -11.01
C LEU A 178 6.19 9.20 -11.72
N GLY A 179 7.06 9.35 -12.73
CA GLY A 179 7.14 10.57 -13.54
C GLY A 179 5.86 10.88 -14.32
N ARG A 180 5.12 9.84 -14.74
CA ARG A 180 3.84 10.00 -15.47
C ARG A 180 2.65 10.23 -14.55
N LEU A 181 2.60 9.59 -13.38
CA LEU A 181 1.49 9.69 -12.44
C LEU A 181 1.59 10.89 -11.49
N GLY A 182 2.81 11.38 -11.24
CA GLY A 182 3.07 12.59 -10.46
C GLY A 182 2.47 12.54 -9.05
N ASP A 183 1.82 13.63 -8.66
CA ASP A 183 1.28 13.84 -7.31
C ASP A 183 0.06 12.96 -6.97
N GLN A 184 -0.47 12.20 -7.93
CA GLN A 184 -1.53 11.24 -7.67
C GLN A 184 -1.01 10.07 -6.81
N VAL A 185 0.30 9.74 -6.92
CA VAL A 185 0.95 8.75 -6.06
C VAL A 185 1.29 9.38 -4.71
N ARG A 186 0.62 8.90 -3.67
CA ARG A 186 0.78 9.39 -2.29
C ARG A 186 1.41 8.36 -1.37
N PHE A 187 1.45 7.11 -1.78
CA PHE A 187 2.05 6.00 -1.06
C PHE A 187 2.91 5.17 -2.02
N LEU A 188 3.99 4.61 -1.50
CA LEU A 188 4.87 3.70 -2.23
C LEU A 188 5.00 2.41 -1.44
N HIS A 189 4.56 1.29 -1.97
CA HIS A 189 5.03 0.02 -1.45
C HIS A 189 6.46 -0.21 -1.93
N VAL A 190 7.35 -0.29 -0.94
CA VAL A 190 8.79 -0.49 -1.15
C VAL A 190 9.12 -1.94 -0.80
N LYS A 191 9.34 -2.72 -1.83
CA LYS A 191 9.79 -4.11 -1.79
C LYS A 191 11.09 -4.20 -2.58
N ASP A 192 11.85 -5.27 -2.37
CA ASP A 192 13.06 -5.56 -3.13
C ASP A 192 13.22 -7.07 -3.35
N GLY A 193 14.03 -7.44 -4.32
CA GLY A 193 14.28 -8.80 -4.75
C GLY A 193 14.86 -8.85 -6.16
N PRO A 194 14.93 -10.03 -6.81
CA PRO A 194 15.47 -10.19 -8.16
C PRO A 194 14.52 -9.73 -9.29
N ILE A 195 13.43 -9.04 -8.97
CA ILE A 195 12.33 -8.67 -9.90
C ILE A 195 11.69 -9.95 -10.48
N SER A 196 11.20 -10.79 -9.60
CA SER A 196 10.58 -12.08 -9.89
C SER A 196 9.14 -12.12 -9.35
N ALA A 197 8.29 -12.89 -10.00
CA ALA A 197 6.93 -13.17 -9.50
C ALA A 197 6.92 -14.14 -8.30
N ASP A 198 8.04 -14.80 -8.00
CA ASP A 198 8.17 -15.64 -6.82
C ASP A 198 8.38 -14.77 -5.56
N ILE A 199 7.33 -14.64 -4.76
CA ILE A 199 7.35 -13.85 -3.52
C ILE A 199 8.36 -14.36 -2.49
N GLN A 200 8.80 -15.63 -2.58
CA GLN A 200 9.80 -16.20 -1.66
C GLN A 200 11.22 -15.67 -1.92
N GLU A 201 11.45 -15.05 -3.08
CA GLU A 201 12.73 -14.45 -3.45
C GLU A 201 12.87 -12.99 -2.99
N GLN A 202 11.84 -12.43 -2.33
CA GLN A 202 11.92 -11.08 -1.79
C GLN A 202 12.99 -10.99 -0.70
N VAL A 203 13.73 -9.87 -0.70
CA VAL A 203 14.80 -9.55 0.25
C VAL A 203 14.58 -8.15 0.83
N PRO A 204 15.26 -7.79 1.93
CA PRO A 204 15.18 -6.43 2.48
C PRO A 204 15.54 -5.36 1.44
N ALA A 205 14.84 -4.23 1.49
CA ALA A 205 15.11 -3.09 0.61
C ALA A 205 16.61 -2.70 0.68
N GLY A 206 17.23 -2.58 -0.48
CA GLY A 206 18.66 -2.33 -0.66
C GLY A 206 19.52 -3.59 -0.85
N GLU A 207 18.93 -4.78 -0.77
CA GLU A 207 19.66 -6.06 -0.93
C GLU A 207 19.30 -6.77 -2.26
N GLY A 208 18.34 -6.24 -3.03
CA GLY A 208 17.88 -6.79 -4.30
C GLY A 208 18.30 -5.98 -5.53
N ALA A 209 17.48 -6.05 -6.56
CA ALA A 209 17.73 -5.43 -7.86
C ALA A 209 17.01 -4.09 -8.08
N MET A 210 16.14 -3.66 -7.12
CA MET A 210 15.41 -2.42 -7.24
C MET A 210 16.29 -1.21 -6.93
N ASP A 211 16.23 -0.17 -7.77
CA ASP A 211 16.85 1.13 -7.44
C ASP A 211 15.93 1.92 -6.49
N VAL A 212 15.88 1.46 -5.24
CA VAL A 212 15.03 2.07 -4.20
C VAL A 212 15.36 3.56 -4.01
N SER A 213 16.62 3.95 -4.18
CA SER A 213 17.06 5.35 -4.05
C SER A 213 16.43 6.22 -5.14
N ALA A 214 16.50 5.79 -6.41
CA ALA A 214 15.90 6.51 -7.52
C ALA A 214 14.36 6.57 -7.40
N ILE A 215 13.72 5.49 -6.95
CA ILE A 215 12.28 5.41 -6.71
C ILE A 215 11.84 6.46 -5.67
N LEU A 216 12.51 6.50 -4.52
CA LEU A 216 12.18 7.45 -3.45
C LEU A 216 12.45 8.91 -3.88
N ALA A 217 13.48 9.14 -4.69
CA ALA A 217 13.79 10.46 -5.23
C ALA A 217 12.75 10.93 -6.26
N ALA A 218 12.13 10.00 -7.00
CA ALA A 218 11.10 10.30 -8.00
C ALA A 218 9.74 10.69 -7.39
N ALA A 219 9.46 10.29 -6.13
CA ALA A 219 8.22 10.63 -5.43
C ALA A 219 8.49 11.07 -3.97
N PRO A 220 9.19 12.20 -3.76
CA PRO A 220 9.63 12.63 -2.43
C PRO A 220 8.46 12.99 -1.50
N GLN A 221 7.27 13.28 -2.05
CA GLN A 221 6.05 13.59 -1.32
C GLN A 221 5.27 12.35 -0.86
N ALA A 222 5.53 11.18 -1.46
CA ALA A 222 4.83 9.95 -1.12
C ALA A 222 5.36 9.34 0.20
N LEU A 223 4.47 8.73 0.97
CA LEU A 223 4.82 7.96 2.15
C LEU A 223 5.35 6.59 1.71
N PRO A 224 6.61 6.24 2.01
CA PRO A 224 7.08 4.88 1.78
C PRO A 224 6.50 3.93 2.83
N VAL A 225 6.02 2.81 2.36
CA VAL A 225 5.46 1.71 3.14
C VAL A 225 6.28 0.47 2.83
N LEU A 226 7.06 -0.02 3.78
CA LEU A 226 7.81 -1.27 3.59
C LEU A 226 6.86 -2.45 3.61
N GLU A 227 7.04 -3.38 2.68
CA GLU A 227 6.27 -4.61 2.66
C GLU A 227 7.10 -5.80 2.17
N PHE A 228 6.75 -6.96 2.72
CA PHE A 228 7.06 -8.27 2.19
C PHE A 228 5.76 -9.05 1.95
N ASP A 229 5.57 -9.59 0.78
CA ASP A 229 4.51 -10.58 0.54
C ASP A 229 4.86 -11.90 1.20
N ALA A 230 6.16 -12.28 1.13
CA ALA A 230 6.79 -13.35 1.89
C ALA A 230 8.28 -13.04 2.10
N TYR A 231 8.87 -13.65 3.11
CA TYR A 231 10.30 -13.56 3.39
C TYR A 231 10.80 -14.86 4.00
N ALA A 232 11.88 -15.40 3.45
CA ALA A 232 12.44 -16.69 3.89
C ALA A 232 13.18 -16.62 5.23
N GLY A 233 13.57 -15.40 5.68
CA GLY A 233 14.26 -15.16 6.95
C GLY A 233 13.31 -14.78 8.10
N ASP A 234 13.89 -14.25 9.19
CA ASP A 234 13.10 -13.63 10.27
C ASP A 234 12.51 -12.32 9.77
N ILE A 235 11.18 -12.23 9.72
CA ILE A 235 10.47 -11.08 9.12
C ILE A 235 10.82 -9.76 9.82
N PHE A 236 11.00 -9.75 11.13
CA PHE A 236 11.34 -8.53 11.84
C PHE A 236 12.80 -8.11 11.60
N ALA A 237 13.72 -9.06 11.46
CA ALA A 237 15.10 -8.78 11.07
C ALA A 237 15.14 -8.21 9.63
N GLY A 238 14.33 -8.75 8.71
CA GLY A 238 14.16 -8.21 7.36
C GLY A 238 13.62 -6.79 7.36
N LEU A 239 12.56 -6.53 8.13
CA LEU A 239 11.99 -5.18 8.28
C LEU A 239 12.97 -4.20 8.94
N GLU A 240 13.75 -4.62 9.93
CA GLU A 240 14.79 -3.79 10.55
C GLU A 240 15.91 -3.42 9.55
N SER A 241 16.36 -4.37 8.70
CA SER A 241 17.33 -4.11 7.65
C SER A 241 16.80 -3.09 6.64
N ALA A 242 15.58 -3.34 6.12
CA ALA A 242 14.91 -2.44 5.18
C ALA A 242 14.66 -1.05 5.78
N HIS A 243 14.18 -0.98 7.02
CA HIS A 243 13.97 0.29 7.73
C HIS A 243 15.26 1.10 7.85
N ARG A 244 16.36 0.46 8.25
CA ARG A 244 17.66 1.12 8.39
C ARG A 244 18.16 1.67 7.05
N TYR A 245 18.04 0.89 5.99
CA TYR A 245 18.45 1.30 4.65
C TYR A 245 17.64 2.50 4.15
N VAL A 246 16.30 2.40 4.14
CA VAL A 246 15.41 3.45 3.62
C VAL A 246 15.50 4.73 4.46
N SER A 247 15.62 4.61 5.80
CA SER A 247 15.81 5.77 6.68
C SER A 247 17.15 6.49 6.38
N GLY A 248 18.21 5.75 6.05
CA GLY A 248 19.49 6.30 5.67
C GLY A 248 19.48 7.08 4.35
N LEU A 249 18.58 6.73 3.42
CA LEU A 249 18.41 7.47 2.16
C LEU A 249 17.65 8.80 2.33
N ARG A 250 16.93 8.97 3.44
CA ARG A 250 16.09 10.15 3.73
C ARG A 250 16.65 11.08 4.80
N ALA A 251 17.80 10.73 5.39
CA ALA A 251 18.51 11.55 6.37
C ALA A 251 19.33 12.66 5.68
#